data_e910a1e5c74decc5e07287864b1adc90
#
_entry.id   e910a1e5c74decc5e07287864b1adc90
#
_cell.length_a   1.000
_cell.length_b   1.000
_cell.length_c   1.000
_cell.angle_alpha   90.00
_cell.angle_beta   90.00
_cell.angle_gamma   90.00
#
_symmetry.space_group_name_H-M   'P 1'
#
loop_
_entity.id
_entity.type
_entity.pdbx_description
1 polymer ?
#
loop_
_entity_poly.entity_id
_entity_poly.type
_entity_poly.pdbx_seq_one_letter_code
_entity_poly.pdbx_strand_id
1 'polypeptide(L)'
;MYKNIEKKQVIDLKDLVENQDGQVVSKTLVQNDYVSVTIFSFDKGEEISTHASGGDAMVTVLDGTGKFTIGGDVFILKTGDSIVMPKDVPHAVFGEERFKMELVVSF
;
A
#
# COMPACT_ATOMS: atom_id res chain seq x y z
N MET A 1 17.28 7.52 2.35
CA MET A 1 16.75 8.88 2.09
C MET A 1 15.52 8.80 1.20
N TYR A 2 14.64 9.76 1.31
CA TYR A 2 13.46 9.82 0.44
C TYR A 2 13.83 10.16 -0.99
N LYS A 3 13.16 9.50 -1.95
CA LYS A 3 13.24 9.75 -3.39
C LYS A 3 11.83 9.82 -3.98
N ASN A 4 11.70 10.34 -5.18
CA ASN A 4 10.42 10.46 -5.92
C ASN A 4 9.36 11.29 -5.19
N ILE A 5 9.79 12.20 -4.33
CA ILE A 5 8.94 13.10 -3.57
C ILE A 5 9.69 14.42 -3.36
N GLU A 6 9.00 15.53 -3.57
CA GLU A 6 9.55 16.86 -3.33
C GLU A 6 9.79 17.07 -1.84
N LYS A 7 10.95 17.66 -1.51
CA LYS A 7 11.31 17.98 -0.14
C LYS A 7 10.93 19.43 0.19
N LYS A 8 10.61 19.68 1.45
CA LYS A 8 10.32 21.03 1.95
C LYS A 8 9.07 21.64 1.29
N GLN A 9 8.13 20.78 0.93
CA GLN A 9 6.81 21.16 0.39
C GLN A 9 5.73 20.39 1.11
N VAL A 10 4.58 21.03 1.31
CA VAL A 10 3.38 20.33 1.77
C VAL A 10 2.80 19.58 0.58
N ILE A 11 2.62 18.29 0.74
CA ILE A 11 2.04 17.42 -0.30
C ILE A 11 0.96 16.54 0.32
N ASP A 12 0.05 16.08 -0.52
CA ASP A 12 -0.88 15.02 -0.18
C ASP A 12 -0.37 13.72 -0.81
N LEU A 13 -0.12 12.70 0.01
CA LEU A 13 0.49 11.45 -0.46
C LEU A 13 -0.32 10.78 -1.58
N LYS A 14 -1.65 10.89 -1.54
CA LYS A 14 -2.48 10.29 -2.59
C LYS A 14 -2.25 10.89 -3.98
N ASP A 15 -1.71 12.12 -4.04
CA ASP A 15 -1.43 12.80 -5.30
C ASP A 15 -0.11 12.35 -5.95
N LEU A 16 0.69 11.51 -5.27
CA LEU A 16 1.94 10.98 -5.83
C LEU A 16 1.71 9.89 -6.88
N VAL A 17 0.55 9.29 -6.90
CA VAL A 17 0.16 8.26 -7.89
C VAL A 17 -1.23 8.57 -8.43
N GLU A 18 -1.49 8.12 -9.66
CA GLU A 18 -2.81 8.24 -10.28
C GLU A 18 -3.39 6.86 -10.55
N ASN A 19 -4.69 6.71 -10.32
CA ASN A 19 -5.39 5.49 -10.71
C ASN A 19 -5.39 5.38 -12.25
N GLN A 20 -5.02 4.22 -12.75
CA GLN A 20 -5.02 3.90 -14.18
C GLN A 20 -5.86 2.65 -14.42
N ASP A 21 -6.63 2.67 -15.51
CA ASP A 21 -7.53 1.59 -15.87
C ASP A 21 -6.75 0.27 -16.02
N GLY A 22 -7.23 -0.77 -15.33
CA GLY A 22 -6.67 -2.11 -15.39
C GLY A 22 -5.27 -2.25 -14.77
N GLN A 23 -4.84 -1.32 -13.93
CA GLN A 23 -3.46 -1.31 -13.43
C GLN A 23 -3.36 -1.14 -11.93
N VAL A 24 -2.25 -1.70 -11.39
CA VAL A 24 -1.67 -1.33 -10.11
C VAL A 24 -0.45 -0.46 -10.41
N VAL A 25 -0.42 0.74 -9.87
CA VAL A 25 0.69 1.69 -10.04
C VAL A 25 1.38 1.87 -8.70
N SER A 26 2.71 1.90 -8.70
CA SER A 26 3.48 2.10 -7.47
C SER A 26 4.55 3.17 -7.64
N LYS A 27 4.83 3.86 -6.53
CA LYS A 27 5.94 4.80 -6.43
C LYS A 27 6.69 4.55 -5.14
N THR A 28 7.94 4.13 -5.25
CA THR A 28 8.78 3.86 -4.09
C THR A 28 9.43 5.15 -3.60
N LEU A 29 9.25 5.45 -2.31
CA LEU A 29 9.80 6.65 -1.68
C LEU A 29 11.08 6.37 -0.89
N VAL A 30 11.18 5.18 -0.28
CA VAL A 30 12.36 4.72 0.46
C VAL A 30 12.50 3.23 0.24
N GLN A 31 13.74 2.77 0.05
CA GLN A 31 14.04 1.35 0.05
C GLN A 31 15.46 1.12 0.52
N ASN A 32 15.61 0.40 1.62
CA ASN A 32 16.89 -0.06 2.15
C ASN A 32 16.68 -1.30 3.02
N ASP A 33 17.74 -1.76 3.70
CA ASP A 33 17.69 -2.99 4.51
C ASP A 33 16.81 -2.89 5.76
N TYR A 34 16.40 -1.68 6.14
CA TYR A 34 15.67 -1.41 7.38
C TYR A 34 14.22 -1.01 7.14
N VAL A 35 13.94 -0.31 6.05
CA VAL A 35 12.62 0.24 5.77
C VAL A 35 12.37 0.36 4.28
N SER A 36 11.11 0.11 3.90
CA SER A 36 10.59 0.38 2.56
C SER A 36 9.30 1.18 2.69
N VAL A 37 9.17 2.25 1.90
CA VAL A 37 7.96 3.08 1.85
C VAL A 37 7.53 3.19 0.40
N THR A 38 6.31 2.77 0.10
CA THR A 38 5.75 2.77 -1.26
C THR A 38 4.32 3.28 -1.25
N ILE A 39 3.98 4.09 -2.23
CA ILE A 39 2.61 4.53 -2.47
C ILE A 39 2.06 3.74 -3.65
N PHE A 40 0.85 3.20 -3.50
CA PHE A 40 0.18 2.41 -4.54
C PHE A 40 -1.15 3.02 -4.93
N SER A 41 -1.53 2.83 -6.19
CA SER A 41 -2.91 2.96 -6.64
C SER A 41 -3.36 1.66 -7.28
N PHE A 42 -4.62 1.29 -7.02
CA PHE A 42 -5.27 0.09 -7.57
C PHE A 42 -6.52 0.49 -8.32
N ASP A 43 -6.68 0.02 -9.54
CA ASP A 43 -7.98 0.05 -10.17
C ASP A 43 -8.92 -0.96 -9.48
N LYS A 44 -10.23 -0.73 -9.58
CA LYS A 44 -11.22 -1.68 -9.07
C LYS A 44 -10.99 -3.06 -9.69
N GLY A 45 -10.92 -4.09 -8.85
CA GLY A 45 -10.72 -5.46 -9.28
C GLY A 45 -9.27 -5.88 -9.51
N GLU A 46 -8.33 -4.95 -9.49
CA GLU A 46 -6.92 -5.28 -9.58
C GLU A 46 -6.38 -5.74 -8.23
N GLU A 47 -5.36 -6.62 -8.25
CA GLU A 47 -4.85 -7.22 -7.03
C GLU A 47 -3.34 -7.44 -7.06
N ILE A 48 -2.78 -7.55 -5.87
CA ILE A 48 -1.49 -8.17 -5.63
C ILE A 48 -1.77 -9.51 -4.99
N SER A 49 -1.36 -10.60 -5.67
CA SER A 49 -1.61 -11.97 -5.23
C SER A 49 -0.91 -12.27 -3.90
N THR A 50 -1.32 -13.37 -3.27
CA THR A 50 -0.81 -13.78 -1.96
C THR A 50 0.71 -13.91 -1.96
N HIS A 51 1.33 -13.24 -1.01
CA HIS A 51 2.77 -13.27 -0.77
C HIS A 51 3.03 -12.97 0.72
N ALA A 52 4.27 -13.05 1.15
CA ALA A 52 4.68 -12.70 2.50
C ALA A 52 5.83 -11.69 2.45
N SER A 53 5.92 -10.86 3.47
CA SER A 53 6.98 -9.86 3.61
C SER A 53 7.99 -10.30 4.66
N GLY A 54 9.26 -9.96 4.45
CA GLY A 54 10.35 -10.18 5.42
C GLY A 54 10.37 -9.22 6.60
N GLY A 55 9.38 -8.33 6.70
CA GLY A 55 9.19 -7.41 7.81
C GLY A 55 7.71 -7.17 8.07
N ASP A 56 7.40 -6.46 9.15
CA ASP A 56 6.04 -6.02 9.44
C ASP A 56 5.64 -4.92 8.45
N ALA A 57 4.50 -5.10 7.78
CA ALA A 57 4.02 -4.21 6.74
C ALA A 57 2.78 -3.47 7.22
N MET A 58 2.89 -2.15 7.42
CA MET A 58 1.74 -1.32 7.77
C MET A 58 1.15 -0.69 6.52
N VAL A 59 -0.14 -0.91 6.31
CA VAL A 59 -0.92 -0.26 5.26
C VAL A 59 -1.76 0.85 5.86
N THR A 60 -1.79 1.99 5.21
CA THR A 60 -2.76 3.06 5.47
C THR A 60 -3.46 3.39 4.15
N VAL A 61 -4.79 3.29 4.13
CA VAL A 61 -5.58 3.66 2.96
C VAL A 61 -5.70 5.18 2.89
N LEU A 62 -5.23 5.76 1.79
CA LEU A 62 -5.22 7.19 1.55
C LEU A 62 -6.50 7.68 0.87
N ASP A 63 -7.13 6.81 0.08
CA ASP A 63 -8.35 7.12 -0.68
C ASP A 63 -8.99 5.82 -1.16
N GLY A 64 -10.31 5.71 -1.05
CA GLY A 64 -11.07 4.58 -1.56
C GLY A 64 -11.21 3.41 -0.59
N THR A 65 -11.36 2.19 -1.12
CA THR A 65 -11.62 0.98 -0.34
C THR A 65 -10.83 -0.20 -0.88
N GLY A 66 -10.02 -0.81 -0.02
CA GLY A 66 -9.24 -2.00 -0.32
C GLY A 66 -9.68 -3.20 0.51
N LYS A 67 -9.51 -4.39 -0.04
CA LYS A 67 -9.72 -5.66 0.66
C LYS A 67 -8.37 -6.32 0.91
N PHE A 68 -8.12 -6.67 2.16
CA PHE A 68 -6.86 -7.24 2.62
C PHE A 68 -7.14 -8.61 3.22
N THR A 69 -6.52 -9.64 2.66
CA THR A 69 -6.59 -11.00 3.22
C THR A 69 -5.25 -11.28 3.90
N ILE A 70 -5.27 -11.50 5.20
CA ILE A 70 -4.07 -11.67 6.03
C ILE A 70 -4.21 -12.96 6.81
N GLY A 71 -3.37 -13.95 6.51
CA GLY A 71 -3.38 -15.24 7.18
C GLY A 71 -4.75 -15.95 7.12
N GLY A 72 -5.55 -15.71 6.07
CA GLY A 72 -6.88 -16.28 5.92
C GLY A 72 -8.02 -15.40 6.44
N ASP A 73 -7.73 -14.32 7.17
CA ASP A 73 -8.75 -13.36 7.63
C ASP A 73 -8.88 -12.22 6.64
N VAL A 74 -10.12 -11.77 6.42
CA VAL A 74 -10.44 -10.70 5.46
C VAL A 74 -10.77 -9.42 6.19
N PHE A 75 -10.14 -8.33 5.76
CA PHE A 75 -10.34 -6.99 6.29
C PHE A 75 -10.67 -6.01 5.17
N ILE A 76 -11.69 -5.20 5.36
CA ILE A 76 -12.04 -4.10 4.45
C ILE A 76 -11.56 -2.81 5.08
N LEU A 77 -10.66 -2.10 4.39
CA LEU A 77 -10.13 -0.81 4.83
C LEU A 77 -10.64 0.29 3.93
N LYS A 78 -11.06 1.38 4.55
CA LYS A 78 -11.48 2.62 3.88
C LYS A 78 -10.51 3.74 4.19
N THR A 79 -10.67 4.85 3.51
CA THR A 79 -9.84 6.05 3.68
C THR A 79 -9.59 6.36 5.16
N GLY A 80 -8.33 6.44 5.57
CA GLY A 80 -7.90 6.70 6.93
C GLY A 80 -7.65 5.47 7.79
N ASP A 81 -8.09 4.28 7.36
CA ASP A 81 -7.86 3.04 8.11
C ASP A 81 -6.43 2.53 7.89
N SER A 82 -5.90 1.88 8.91
CA SER A 82 -4.58 1.24 8.86
C SER A 82 -4.64 -0.17 9.43
N ILE A 83 -3.74 -1.04 8.94
CA ILE A 83 -3.54 -2.38 9.47
C ILE A 83 -2.08 -2.76 9.34
N VAL A 84 -1.58 -3.54 10.31
CA VAL A 84 -0.25 -4.16 10.21
C VAL A 84 -0.41 -5.60 9.75
N MET A 85 0.25 -5.92 8.64
CA MET A 85 0.39 -7.29 8.14
C MET A 85 1.69 -7.86 8.72
N PRO A 86 1.63 -8.86 9.62
CA PRO A 86 2.81 -9.33 10.32
C PRO A 86 3.84 -9.97 9.39
N LYS A 87 5.11 -9.87 9.77
CA LYS A 87 6.22 -10.55 9.10
C LYS A 87 5.89 -12.02 8.87
N ASP A 88 6.21 -12.52 7.67
CA ASP A 88 6.06 -13.92 7.25
C ASP A 88 4.63 -14.47 7.22
N VAL A 89 3.63 -13.64 7.50
CA VAL A 89 2.23 -14.04 7.37
C VAL A 89 1.76 -13.76 5.94
N PRO A 90 1.26 -14.76 5.20
CA PRO A 90 0.76 -14.57 3.83
C PRO A 90 -0.37 -13.55 3.77
N HIS A 91 -0.30 -12.66 2.80
CA HIS A 91 -1.32 -11.63 2.60
C HIS A 91 -1.53 -11.33 1.12
N ALA A 92 -2.73 -10.84 0.81
CA ALA A 92 -3.13 -10.40 -0.53
C ALA A 92 -3.90 -9.09 -0.43
N VAL A 93 -3.81 -8.29 -1.48
CA VAL A 93 -4.43 -6.96 -1.55
C VAL A 93 -5.29 -6.89 -2.80
N PHE A 94 -6.53 -6.44 -2.67
CA PHE A 94 -7.50 -6.39 -3.76
C PHE A 94 -8.24 -5.04 -3.77
N GLY A 95 -8.41 -4.46 -4.95
CA GLY A 95 -9.16 -3.24 -5.15
C GLY A 95 -10.66 -3.48 -5.09
N GLU A 96 -11.25 -3.35 -3.91
CA GLU A 96 -12.70 -3.44 -3.75
C GLU A 96 -13.40 -2.32 -4.53
N GLU A 97 -12.85 -1.12 -4.43
CA GLU A 97 -13.07 0.03 -5.29
C GLU A 97 -11.70 0.53 -5.75
N ARG A 98 -11.64 1.53 -6.61
CA ARG A 98 -10.38 2.24 -6.85
C ARG A 98 -9.87 2.76 -5.52
N PHE A 99 -8.60 2.52 -5.20
CA PHE A 99 -8.05 3.02 -3.96
C PHE A 99 -6.55 3.30 -4.07
N LYS A 100 -6.06 4.05 -3.11
CA LYS A 100 -4.65 4.36 -2.94
C LYS A 100 -4.23 4.05 -1.52
N MET A 101 -3.01 3.56 -1.34
CA MET A 101 -2.49 3.23 -0.03
C MET A 101 -1.02 3.58 0.11
N GLU A 102 -0.61 3.82 1.35
CA GLU A 102 0.79 3.83 1.74
C GLU A 102 1.15 2.49 2.36
N LEU A 103 2.28 1.93 1.96
CA LEU A 103 2.84 0.71 2.54
C LEU A 103 4.19 1.03 3.15
N VAL A 104 4.32 0.79 4.45
CA VAL A 104 5.59 0.92 5.17
C VAL A 104 5.99 -0.44 5.69
N VAL A 105 7.14 -0.95 5.24
CA VAL A 105 7.67 -2.22 5.73
C VAL A 105 8.86 -1.94 6.63
N SER A 106 8.78 -2.43 7.86
CA SER A 106 9.86 -2.38 8.85
C SER A 106 10.52 -3.75 8.94
N PHE A 107 11.75 -3.82 8.52
CA PHE A 107 12.54 -5.07 8.51
C PHE A 107 13.28 -5.31 9.81
#